data_ec30a515598f4999b35f64aeb6017692
#
_entry.id   ec30a515598f4999b35f64aeb6017692
#
_cell.length_a   1.000
_cell.length_b   1.000
_cell.length_c   1.000
_cell.angle_alpha   90.00
_cell.angle_beta   90.00
_cell.angle_gamma   90.00
#
_symmetry.space_group_name_H-M   'P 1'
#
loop_
_entity.id
_entity.type
_entity.pdbx_description
1 polymer ?
#
loop_
_entity_poly.entity_id
_entity_poly.type
_entity_poly.pdbx_seq_one_letter_code
_entity_poly.pdbx_strand_id
1 'polypeptide(L)'
;MSLINLTFKKIRNEKRPVLLTYTVAGDNSKKKSLEILKSIGKYADICEIGFPHNTPIADGGQIQSSAYRALKNGIKIKDVFSIVKDFKKSKQAKP
;
A
#
# COMPACT_ATOMS: atom_id res chain seq x y z
N MET A 1 -16.12 3.19 -15.27
CA MET A 1 -15.63 4.04 -14.16
C MET A 1 -14.70 3.22 -13.29
N SER A 2 -13.53 3.73 -12.93
CA SER A 2 -12.54 3.01 -12.11
C SER A 2 -13.02 2.86 -10.67
N LEU A 3 -12.44 1.89 -9.96
CA LEU A 3 -12.71 1.71 -8.52
C LEU A 3 -12.34 2.95 -7.71
N ILE A 4 -11.26 3.65 -8.10
CA ILE A 4 -10.84 4.88 -7.44
C ILE A 4 -11.91 5.96 -7.59
N ASN A 5 -12.44 6.14 -8.80
CA ASN A 5 -13.50 7.11 -9.05
C ASN A 5 -14.77 6.80 -8.27
N LEU A 6 -15.14 5.52 -8.23
CA LEU A 6 -16.31 5.07 -7.47
C LEU A 6 -16.12 5.33 -5.96
N THR A 7 -14.91 5.11 -5.46
CA THR A 7 -14.58 5.35 -4.05
C THR A 7 -14.72 6.83 -3.71
N PHE A 8 -14.17 7.73 -4.53
CA PHE A 8 -14.30 9.17 -4.30
C PHE A 8 -15.76 9.63 -4.34
N LYS A 9 -16.54 9.10 -5.29
CA LYS A 9 -17.95 9.44 -5.40
C LYS A 9 -18.72 9.03 -4.14
N LYS A 10 -18.50 7.80 -3.66
CA LYS A 10 -19.12 7.29 -2.44
C LYS A 10 -18.77 8.17 -1.24
N ILE A 11 -17.49 8.50 -1.06
CA ILE A 11 -17.02 9.25 0.09
C ILE A 11 -17.55 10.69 0.04
N ARG A 12 -17.64 11.28 -1.16
CA ARG A 12 -18.24 12.60 -1.33
C ARG A 12 -19.69 12.60 -0.87
N ASN A 13 -20.43 11.55 -1.18
CA ASN A 13 -21.83 11.40 -0.73
C ASN A 13 -21.91 11.28 0.79
N GLU A 14 -20.89 10.68 1.43
CA GLU A 14 -20.80 10.58 2.88
C GLU A 14 -20.31 11.88 3.53
N LYS A 15 -19.91 12.86 2.75
CA LYS A 15 -19.44 14.19 3.20
C LYS A 15 -18.26 14.11 4.17
N ARG A 16 -17.31 13.24 3.90
CA ARG A 16 -16.10 13.08 4.70
C ARG A 16 -14.86 13.08 3.81
N PRO A 17 -13.67 13.34 4.39
CA PRO A 17 -12.41 13.25 3.62
C PRO A 17 -12.04 11.81 3.31
N VAL A 18 -11.23 11.64 2.27
CA VAL A 18 -10.67 10.35 1.89
C VAL A 18 -9.44 10.07 2.74
N LEU A 19 -9.34 8.85 3.27
CA LEU A 19 -8.11 8.38 3.91
C LEU A 19 -7.33 7.53 2.89
N LEU A 20 -6.21 8.07 2.45
CA LEU A 20 -5.28 7.37 1.57
C LEU A 20 -4.02 7.02 2.37
N THR A 21 -3.64 5.76 2.35
CA THR A 21 -2.45 5.28 3.07
C THR A 21 -1.36 4.89 2.07
N TYR A 22 -0.11 5.02 2.50
CA TYR A 22 1.06 4.62 1.73
C TYR A 22 1.92 3.67 2.55
N THR A 23 2.30 2.54 1.96
CA THR A 23 3.25 1.59 2.57
C THR A 23 4.27 1.16 1.52
N VAL A 24 5.48 0.83 1.97
CA VAL A 24 6.51 0.27 1.09
C VAL A 24 6.37 -1.25 1.10
N ALA A 25 6.21 -1.84 -0.08
CA ALA A 25 6.09 -3.28 -0.21
C ALA A 25 7.36 -3.99 0.23
N GLY A 26 7.22 -5.02 1.05
CA GLY A 26 8.34 -5.85 1.48
C GLY A 26 9.13 -5.34 2.67
N ASP A 27 8.73 -4.21 3.27
CA ASP A 27 9.34 -3.77 4.52
C ASP A 27 9.10 -4.87 5.57
N ASN A 28 10.15 -5.29 6.26
CA ASN A 28 10.20 -6.42 7.17
C ASN A 28 10.20 -7.76 6.40
N SER A 29 9.12 -8.11 5.73
CA SER A 29 9.00 -9.30 4.89
C SER A 29 7.80 -9.16 3.95
N LYS A 30 7.73 -10.00 2.93
CA LYS A 30 6.59 -10.07 2.03
C LYS A 30 5.30 -10.40 2.79
N LYS A 31 5.37 -11.41 3.68
CA LYS A 31 4.23 -11.83 4.51
C LYS A 31 3.76 -10.72 5.42
N LYS A 32 4.69 -10.06 6.11
CA LYS A 32 4.39 -8.96 7.03
C LYS A 32 3.79 -7.77 6.29
N SER A 33 4.31 -7.48 5.10
CA SER A 33 3.79 -6.41 4.25
C SER A 33 2.32 -6.63 3.91
N LEU A 34 1.94 -7.86 3.56
CA LEU A 34 0.55 -8.21 3.28
C LEU A 34 -0.33 -8.09 4.53
N GLU A 35 0.16 -8.53 5.68
CA GLU A 35 -0.57 -8.42 6.95
C GLU A 35 -0.83 -6.96 7.31
N ILE A 36 0.17 -6.10 7.15
CA ILE A 36 0.05 -4.66 7.40
C ILE A 36 -0.99 -4.06 6.46
N LEU A 37 -0.93 -4.40 5.18
CA LEU A 37 -1.86 -3.89 4.19
C LEU A 37 -3.31 -4.29 4.50
N LYS A 38 -3.53 -5.53 4.92
CA LYS A 38 -4.85 -5.99 5.34
C LYS A 38 -5.36 -5.24 6.56
N SER A 39 -4.49 -4.98 7.54
CA SER A 39 -4.86 -4.24 8.74
C SER A 39 -5.24 -2.80 8.42
N ILE A 40 -4.46 -2.14 7.58
CA ILE A 40 -4.72 -0.78 7.11
C ILE A 40 -6.01 -0.73 6.28
N GLY A 41 -6.23 -1.75 5.45
CA GLY A 41 -7.39 -1.84 4.57
C GLY A 41 -8.72 -1.81 5.31
N LYS A 42 -8.74 -2.13 6.59
CA LYS A 42 -9.96 -2.03 7.40
C LYS A 42 -10.43 -0.58 7.54
N TYR A 43 -9.52 0.37 7.48
CA TYR A 43 -9.80 1.78 7.79
C TYR A 43 -9.57 2.71 6.60
N ALA A 44 -8.62 2.39 5.73
CA ALA A 44 -8.29 3.21 4.58
C ALA A 44 -9.35 3.09 3.48
N ASP A 45 -9.55 4.16 2.75
CA ASP A 45 -10.42 4.16 1.56
C ASP A 45 -9.64 3.75 0.32
N ILE A 46 -8.37 4.16 0.25
CA ILE A 46 -7.47 3.84 -0.85
C ILE A 46 -6.12 3.48 -0.24
N CYS A 47 -5.51 2.40 -0.72
CA CYS A 47 -4.19 1.96 -0.27
C CYS A 47 -3.20 2.11 -1.40
N GLU A 48 -2.15 2.90 -1.17
CA GLU A 48 -1.05 3.07 -2.12
C GLU A 48 0.12 2.23 -1.66
N ILE A 49 0.67 1.43 -2.58
CA ILE A 49 1.79 0.54 -2.28
C ILE A 49 3.00 1.02 -3.08
N GLY A 50 4.07 1.36 -2.37
CA GLY A 50 5.30 1.81 -2.98
C GLY A 50 6.20 0.65 -3.36
N PHE A 51 6.79 0.72 -4.56
CA PHE A 51 7.88 -0.16 -4.94
C PHE A 51 9.17 0.40 -4.34
N PRO A 52 9.93 -0.38 -3.53
CA PRO A 52 11.15 0.15 -2.92
C PRO A 52 12.25 0.36 -3.96
N HIS A 53 12.97 1.47 -3.84
CA HIS A 53 14.13 1.78 -4.68
C HIS A 53 15.22 2.40 -3.81
N ASN A 54 16.45 2.45 -4.33
CA ASN A 54 17.61 2.89 -3.56
C ASN A 54 17.90 4.39 -3.64
N THR A 55 17.04 5.16 -4.34
CA THR A 55 17.21 6.61 -4.49
C THR A 55 15.93 7.40 -4.16
N PRO A 56 15.28 7.15 -3.00
CA PRO A 56 14.04 7.87 -2.65
C PRO A 56 14.35 9.24 -2.04
N ILE A 57 15.10 10.08 -2.76
CA ILE A 57 15.59 11.35 -2.22
C ILE A 57 14.49 12.38 -1.94
N ALA A 58 13.35 12.23 -2.59
CA ALA A 58 12.20 13.12 -2.36
C ALA A 58 11.33 12.65 -1.19
N ASP A 59 11.57 11.45 -0.66
CA ASP A 59 10.79 10.88 0.43
C ASP A 59 11.39 11.27 1.79
N GLY A 60 10.56 11.28 2.83
CA GLY A 60 11.02 11.51 4.18
C GLY A 60 11.84 10.34 4.73
N GLY A 61 12.53 10.57 5.86
CA GLY A 61 13.43 9.59 6.45
C GLY A 61 12.78 8.24 6.77
N GLN A 62 11.53 8.24 7.18
CA GLN A 62 10.83 6.98 7.51
C GLN A 62 10.57 6.14 6.26
N ILE A 63 10.20 6.76 5.16
CA ILE A 63 9.98 6.05 3.90
C ILE A 63 11.32 5.57 3.33
N GLN A 64 12.39 6.36 3.42
CA GLN A 64 13.73 5.94 3.01
C GLN A 64 14.20 4.71 3.79
N SER A 65 13.99 4.71 5.11
CA SER A 65 14.35 3.58 5.96
C SER A 65 13.53 2.33 5.63
N SER A 66 12.25 2.50 5.37
CA SER A 66 11.36 1.40 4.98
C SER A 66 11.79 0.79 3.64
N ALA A 67 12.10 1.62 2.65
CA ALA A 67 12.58 1.17 1.35
C ALA A 67 13.91 0.42 1.49
N TYR A 68 14.83 0.91 2.32
CA TYR A 68 16.10 0.24 2.58
C TYR A 68 15.88 -1.15 3.17
N ARG A 69 15.00 -1.27 4.17
CA ARG A 69 14.69 -2.57 4.78
C ARG A 69 14.09 -3.55 3.77
N ALA A 70 13.18 -3.06 2.92
CA ALA A 70 12.55 -3.89 1.90
C ALA A 70 13.58 -4.41 0.89
N LEU A 71 14.46 -3.54 0.40
CA LEU A 71 15.51 -3.92 -0.54
C LEU A 71 16.49 -4.91 0.10
N LYS A 72 16.85 -4.70 1.36
CA LYS A 72 17.72 -5.60 2.11
C LYS A 72 17.08 -6.98 2.26
N ASN A 73 15.76 -7.05 2.35
CA ASN A 73 15.02 -8.31 2.42
C ASN A 73 14.87 -8.99 1.05
N GLY A 74 15.38 -8.38 -0.01
CA GLY A 74 15.37 -8.98 -1.34
C GLY A 74 14.06 -8.88 -2.09
N ILE A 75 13.22 -7.91 -1.76
CA ILE A 75 11.95 -7.70 -2.47
C ILE A 75 12.19 -7.43 -3.95
N LYS A 76 11.38 -8.03 -4.81
CA LYS A 76 11.43 -7.85 -6.26
C LYS A 76 10.08 -7.36 -6.76
N ILE A 77 10.04 -6.81 -7.97
CA ILE A 77 8.79 -6.26 -8.54
C ILE A 77 7.68 -7.32 -8.60
N LYS A 78 8.01 -8.56 -8.90
CA LYS A 78 7.03 -9.65 -8.92
C LYS A 78 6.42 -9.89 -7.55
N ASP A 79 7.17 -9.64 -6.47
CA ASP A 79 6.68 -9.79 -5.11
C ASP A 79 5.68 -8.68 -4.78
N VAL A 80 5.91 -7.48 -5.27
CA VAL A 80 4.98 -6.36 -5.10
C VAL A 80 3.64 -6.68 -5.76
N PHE A 81 3.66 -7.17 -7.00
CA PHE A 81 2.44 -7.58 -7.70
C PHE A 81 1.74 -8.73 -6.99
N SER A 82 2.49 -9.67 -6.44
CA SER A 82 1.94 -10.79 -5.67
C SER A 82 1.23 -10.30 -4.39
N ILE A 83 1.83 -9.35 -3.68
CA ILE A 83 1.22 -8.74 -2.48
C ILE A 83 -0.10 -8.07 -2.85
N VAL A 84 -0.11 -7.27 -3.91
CA VAL A 84 -1.32 -6.59 -4.38
C VAL A 84 -2.40 -7.60 -4.76
N LYS A 85 -2.03 -8.64 -5.50
CA LYS A 85 -2.96 -9.68 -5.92
C LYS A 85 -3.61 -10.37 -4.70
N ASP A 86 -2.81 -10.72 -3.71
CA ASP A 86 -3.31 -11.38 -2.50
C ASP A 86 -4.18 -10.44 -1.68
N PHE A 87 -3.79 -9.17 -1.58
CA PHE A 87 -4.61 -8.16 -0.91
C PHE A 87 -5.97 -8.00 -1.58
N LYS A 88 -6.01 -7.96 -2.90
CA LYS A 88 -7.26 -7.77 -3.65
C LYS A 88 -8.22 -8.95 -3.49
N LYS A 89 -7.71 -10.11 -3.09
CA LYS A 89 -8.55 -11.29 -2.78
C LYS A 89 -9.06 -11.28 -1.35
N SER A 90 -8.54 -10.42 -0.48
CA SER A 90 -8.91 -10.40 0.93
C SER A 90 -10.23 -9.67 1.15
N LYS A 91 -10.82 -9.87 2.35
CA LYS A 91 -12.03 -9.15 2.76
C LYS A 91 -11.79 -7.67 2.99
N GLN A 92 -10.53 -7.27 3.21
CA GLN A 92 -10.13 -5.89 3.46
C GLN A 92 -9.72 -5.17 2.18
N ALA A 93 -9.92 -5.78 1.01
CA ALA A 93 -9.49 -5.22 -0.27
C ALA A 93 -10.06 -3.81 -0.50
N LYS A 94 -9.17 -2.92 -0.94
CA LYS A 94 -9.49 -1.53 -1.32
C LYS A 94 -8.77 -1.20 -2.62
N PRO A 95 -9.23 -0.13 -3.32
CA PRO A 95 -8.46 0.38 -4.44
C PRO A 95 -7.04 0.72 -4.05
#